data_05ec2949a08c814899352d60c6722043
#
_entry.id   05ec2949a08c814899352d60c6722043
#
_cell.length_a   1.000
_cell.length_b   1.000
_cell.length_c   1.000
_cell.angle_alpha   90.00
_cell.angle_beta   90.00
_cell.angle_gamma   90.00
#
_symmetry.space_group_name_H-M   'P 1'
#
loop_
_entity.id
_entity.type
_entity.pdbx_description
1 polymer ?
#
loop_
_entity_poly.entity_id
_entity_poly.type
_entity_poly.pdbx_seq_one_letter_code
_entity_poly.pdbx_strand_id
1 'polypeptide(L)'
;KETLARLLALHGYGEEPGVESSRMQEEKTDWDQTASALINSQKIRKKNSVQKLTAWERVQLSRAQNRPVGSDYIRELFTDFTELHGDRLCGDDKAVIGGVAYFCGRPVTVLAQEKGGNTKENIERNFGMPKPEGYRKVQRLLKQAEKFGRPVICFVDTPGAFCGLDAEERG
;
A
#
# COMPACT_ATOMS: atom_id res chain seq x y z
N LYS A 1 -9.22 -12.24 -29.25
CA LYS A 1 -8.74 -10.87 -29.52
C LYS A 1 -9.87 -9.95 -29.99
N GLU A 2 -10.79 -10.41 -30.86
CA GLU A 2 -11.93 -9.59 -31.34
C GLU A 2 -12.97 -9.25 -30.28
N THR A 3 -13.21 -10.13 -29.32
CA THR A 3 -14.20 -9.93 -28.24
C THR A 3 -13.77 -8.86 -27.24
N LEU A 4 -12.46 -8.74 -26.99
CA LEU A 4 -11.91 -7.71 -26.09
C LEU A 4 -11.97 -6.32 -26.75
N ALA A 5 -11.67 -6.24 -28.04
CA ALA A 5 -11.75 -4.99 -28.80
C ALA A 5 -13.20 -4.47 -28.89
N ARG A 6 -14.20 -5.36 -29.04
CA ARG A 6 -15.62 -5.00 -29.03
C ARG A 6 -16.10 -4.51 -27.64
N LEU A 7 -15.62 -5.09 -26.54
CA LEU A 7 -15.93 -4.64 -25.19
C LEU A 7 -15.31 -3.27 -24.88
N LEU A 8 -14.12 -2.99 -25.38
CA LEU A 8 -13.46 -1.69 -25.23
C LEU A 8 -14.16 -0.58 -26.04
N ALA A 9 -14.61 -0.90 -27.25
CA ALA A 9 -15.37 0.03 -28.10
C ALA A 9 -16.75 0.39 -27.52
N LEU A 10 -17.43 -0.53 -26.81
CA LEU A 10 -18.71 -0.31 -26.16
C LEU A 10 -18.64 0.61 -24.93
N HIS A 11 -17.45 0.84 -24.37
CA HIS A 11 -17.22 1.67 -23.20
C HIS A 11 -16.47 2.98 -23.53
N GLY A 12 -16.45 3.41 -24.80
CA GLY A 12 -15.87 4.70 -25.22
C GLY A 12 -14.33 4.74 -25.21
N TYR A 13 -13.67 3.60 -25.14
CA TYR A 13 -12.21 3.48 -25.24
C TYR A 13 -11.72 3.21 -26.67
N GLY A 14 -12.29 3.91 -27.63
CA GLY A 14 -11.93 3.82 -29.04
C GLY A 14 -11.50 5.18 -29.57
N GLU A 15 -10.49 5.81 -28.97
CA GLU A 15 -9.85 7.00 -29.53
C GLU A 15 -8.50 6.65 -30.16
N GLU A 16 -8.13 7.36 -31.24
CA GLU A 16 -6.99 7.12 -32.10
C GLU A 16 -5.64 7.04 -31.36
N PRO A 17 -4.68 6.18 -31.77
CA PRO A 17 -3.44 5.92 -31.04
C PRO A 17 -2.49 7.11 -30.82
N GLY A 18 -2.76 8.26 -31.43
CA GLY A 18 -1.99 9.49 -31.27
C GLY A 18 -2.42 10.36 -30.09
N VAL A 19 -3.70 10.33 -29.68
CA VAL A 19 -4.25 11.17 -28.63
C VAL A 19 -4.02 10.55 -27.24
N GLU A 20 -4.04 9.24 -27.16
CA GLU A 20 -3.79 8.49 -25.91
C GLU A 20 -2.35 8.64 -25.41
N SER A 21 -1.38 8.66 -26.34
CA SER A 21 0.03 8.85 -26.02
C SER A 21 0.32 10.26 -25.43
N SER A 22 -0.32 11.29 -25.97
CA SER A 22 -0.17 12.66 -25.48
C SER A 22 -0.83 12.88 -24.12
N ARG A 23 -2.04 12.33 -23.93
CA ARG A 23 -2.75 12.36 -22.63
C ARG A 23 -1.99 11.62 -21.53
N MET A 24 -1.50 10.42 -21.84
CA MET A 24 -0.68 9.65 -20.89
C MET A 24 0.64 10.36 -20.52
N GLN A 25 1.24 11.11 -21.45
CA GLN A 25 2.44 11.91 -21.18
C GLN A 25 2.13 13.15 -20.34
N GLU A 26 1.06 13.89 -20.62
CA GLU A 26 0.62 15.03 -19.82
C GLU A 26 0.23 14.60 -18.38
N GLU A 27 -0.53 13.52 -18.24
CA GLU A 27 -0.90 12.97 -16.94
C GLU A 27 0.32 12.49 -16.14
N LYS A 28 1.31 11.87 -16.82
CA LYS A 28 2.56 11.44 -16.18
C LYS A 28 3.38 12.64 -15.69
N THR A 29 3.41 13.72 -16.47
CA THR A 29 4.13 14.96 -16.10
C THR A 29 3.47 15.63 -14.88
N ASP A 30 2.16 15.69 -14.82
CA ASP A 30 1.40 16.24 -13.68
C ASP A 30 1.61 15.42 -12.40
N TRP A 31 1.60 14.09 -12.54
CA TRP A 31 1.89 13.18 -11.43
C TRP A 31 3.31 13.33 -10.89
N ASP A 32 4.31 13.44 -11.76
CA ASP A 32 5.71 13.65 -11.38
C ASP A 32 5.92 15.00 -10.69
N GLN A 33 5.22 16.05 -11.14
CA GLN A 33 5.23 17.37 -10.49
C GLN A 33 4.58 17.31 -9.10
N THR A 34 3.42 16.67 -8.97
CA THR A 34 2.72 16.51 -7.70
C THR A 34 3.53 15.68 -6.70
N ALA A 35 4.11 14.57 -7.14
CA ALA A 35 5.00 13.75 -6.32
C ALA A 35 6.25 14.54 -5.87
N SER A 36 6.85 15.32 -6.77
CA SER A 36 8.00 16.16 -6.47
C SER A 36 7.65 17.28 -5.48
N ALA A 37 6.48 17.89 -5.59
CA ALA A 37 5.99 18.91 -4.67
C ALA A 37 5.75 18.32 -3.26
N LEU A 38 5.17 17.13 -3.16
CA LEU A 38 4.97 16.41 -1.89
C LEU A 38 6.31 16.05 -1.24
N ILE A 39 7.27 15.54 -2.01
CA ILE A 39 8.62 15.22 -1.52
C ILE A 39 9.34 16.49 -1.01
N ASN A 40 9.21 17.58 -1.73
CA ASN A 40 9.83 18.85 -1.34
C ASN A 40 9.16 19.46 -0.10
N SER A 41 7.83 19.39 0.02
CA SER A 41 7.11 19.84 1.21
C SER A 41 7.49 19.04 2.46
N GLN A 42 7.71 17.73 2.31
CA GLN A 42 8.21 16.87 3.38
C GLN A 42 9.67 17.19 3.76
N LYS A 43 10.54 17.50 2.78
CA LYS A 43 11.91 17.94 3.05
C LYS A 43 11.95 19.27 3.82
N ILE A 44 11.08 20.21 3.49
CA ILE A 44 10.96 21.52 4.18
C ILE A 44 10.44 21.31 5.61
N ARG A 45 9.39 20.50 5.82
CA ARG A 45 8.91 20.12 7.16
C ARG A 45 9.99 19.43 7.99
N LYS A 46 10.74 18.51 7.39
CA LYS A 46 11.84 17.79 8.05
C LYS A 46 12.96 18.72 8.48
N LYS A 47 13.24 19.78 7.71
CA LYS A 47 14.26 20.78 8.03
C LYS A 47 13.86 21.71 9.20
N ASN A 48 12.54 21.95 9.38
CA ASN A 48 12.02 22.89 10.37
C ASN A 48 11.57 22.25 11.70
N SER A 49 11.39 20.91 11.78
CA SER A 49 10.79 20.24 12.93
C SER A 49 11.64 19.16 13.59
N VAL A 50 12.86 18.90 13.13
CA VAL A 50 13.67 17.83 13.72
C VAL A 50 14.46 18.37 14.90
N GLN A 51 13.82 18.46 16.09
CA GLN A 51 14.54 18.17 17.33
C GLN A 51 15.31 16.86 17.09
N LYS A 52 16.62 16.88 17.40
CA LYS A 52 17.47 15.68 17.27
C LYS A 52 17.05 14.69 18.37
N LEU A 53 16.01 13.91 18.08
CA LEU A 53 15.58 12.82 18.94
C LEU A 53 16.73 11.83 19.09
N THR A 54 17.00 11.41 20.31
CA THR A 54 17.88 10.28 20.61
C THR A 54 17.35 8.99 19.97
N ALA A 55 18.17 7.97 19.82
CA ALA A 55 17.74 6.67 19.32
C ALA A 55 16.59 6.07 20.16
N TRP A 56 16.67 6.23 21.49
CA TRP A 56 15.65 5.75 22.42
C TRP A 56 14.32 6.49 22.26
N GLU A 57 14.32 7.81 22.16
CA GLU A 57 13.10 8.59 21.91
C GLU A 57 12.42 8.23 20.61
N ARG A 58 13.17 7.89 19.55
CA ARG A 58 12.62 7.36 18.29
C ARG A 58 11.93 6.02 18.48
N VAL A 59 12.53 5.11 19.26
CA VAL A 59 11.93 3.82 19.60
C VAL A 59 10.64 4.02 20.40
N GLN A 60 10.63 4.90 21.38
CA GLN A 60 9.43 5.23 22.17
C GLN A 60 8.33 5.81 21.26
N LEU A 61 8.68 6.76 20.40
CA LEU A 61 7.73 7.35 19.45
C LEU A 61 7.15 6.30 18.48
N SER A 62 7.97 5.36 18.00
CA SER A 62 7.49 4.29 17.10
C SER A 62 6.52 3.32 17.78
N ARG A 63 6.53 3.27 19.12
CA ARG A 63 5.67 2.41 19.95
C ARG A 63 4.51 3.17 20.61
N ALA A 64 4.37 4.46 20.35
CA ALA A 64 3.29 5.27 20.92
C ALA A 64 1.91 4.75 20.46
N GLN A 65 0.98 4.59 21.38
CA GLN A 65 -0.35 4.03 21.11
C GLN A 65 -1.25 4.95 20.26
N ASN A 66 -1.02 6.27 20.36
CA ASN A 66 -1.77 7.29 19.62
C ASN A 66 -1.22 7.56 18.20
N ARG A 67 -0.28 6.76 17.75
CA ARG A 67 0.31 6.88 16.42
C ARG A 67 -0.64 6.25 15.39
N PRO A 68 -0.88 6.91 14.23
CA PRO A 68 -1.68 6.33 13.17
C PRO A 68 -1.11 4.99 12.70
N VAL A 69 -1.99 4.04 12.42
CA VAL A 69 -1.68 2.71 11.89
C VAL A 69 -2.00 2.63 10.39
N GLY A 70 -1.67 1.52 9.73
CA GLY A 70 -1.84 1.36 8.29
C GLY A 70 -3.26 1.61 7.80
N SER A 71 -4.26 1.09 8.51
CA SER A 71 -5.68 1.28 8.22
C SER A 71 -6.14 2.74 8.31
N ASP A 72 -5.54 3.54 9.20
CA ASP A 72 -5.85 4.97 9.28
C ASP A 72 -5.40 5.71 8.03
N TYR A 73 -4.19 5.43 7.55
CA TYR A 73 -3.70 6.01 6.30
C TYR A 73 -4.53 5.58 5.09
N ILE A 74 -4.98 4.31 5.06
CA ILE A 74 -5.84 3.82 3.98
C ILE A 74 -7.15 4.59 3.98
N ARG A 75 -7.80 4.75 5.13
CA ARG A 75 -9.08 5.45 5.25
C ARG A 75 -9.01 6.93 4.87
N GLU A 76 -7.92 7.61 5.25
CA GLU A 76 -7.79 9.05 5.05
C GLU A 76 -7.28 9.46 3.65
N LEU A 77 -6.51 8.59 2.99
CA LEU A 77 -5.83 8.95 1.75
C LEU A 77 -6.47 8.35 0.50
N PHE A 78 -7.26 7.29 0.64
CA PHE A 78 -7.78 6.54 -0.50
C PHE A 78 -9.31 6.49 -0.51
N THR A 79 -9.88 6.37 -1.70
CA THR A 79 -11.31 6.11 -1.90
C THR A 79 -11.53 4.71 -2.47
N ASP A 80 -12.73 4.15 -2.23
CA ASP A 80 -13.17 2.85 -2.76
C ASP A 80 -12.18 1.70 -2.49
N PHE A 81 -11.57 1.70 -1.29
CA PHE A 81 -10.64 0.63 -0.92
C PHE A 81 -11.37 -0.71 -0.83
N THR A 82 -10.91 -1.67 -1.63
CA THR A 82 -11.35 -3.06 -1.61
C THR A 82 -10.21 -3.95 -1.14
N GLU A 83 -10.35 -4.52 0.06
CA GLU A 83 -9.34 -5.43 0.61
C GLU A 83 -9.36 -6.79 -0.09
N LEU A 84 -8.18 -7.33 -0.35
CA LEU A 84 -7.96 -8.63 -1.00
C LEU A 84 -7.24 -9.58 -0.04
N HIS A 85 -7.99 -10.51 0.50
CA HIS A 85 -7.54 -11.45 1.52
C HIS A 85 -6.80 -12.67 0.96
N GLY A 86 -5.96 -13.26 1.82
CA GLY A 86 -5.36 -14.58 1.65
C GLY A 86 -4.18 -14.64 0.68
N ASP A 87 -3.33 -15.62 0.90
CA ASP A 87 -2.13 -15.91 0.10
C ASP A 87 -2.39 -16.88 -1.06
N ARG A 88 -3.56 -17.51 -1.13
CA ARG A 88 -3.96 -18.55 -2.07
C ARG A 88 -3.24 -19.89 -1.85
N LEU A 89 -2.67 -20.11 -0.68
CA LEU A 89 -1.97 -21.34 -0.33
C LEU A 89 -2.40 -21.87 1.04
N CYS A 90 -2.11 -21.14 2.12
CA CYS A 90 -2.36 -21.58 3.49
C CYS A 90 -3.45 -20.77 4.21
N GLY A 91 -3.51 -19.46 4.01
CA GLY A 91 -4.43 -18.63 4.77
C GLY A 91 -4.31 -17.14 4.52
N ASP A 92 -4.80 -16.38 5.50
CA ASP A 92 -4.67 -14.93 5.53
C ASP A 92 -3.89 -14.48 6.76
N ASP A 93 -3.19 -13.35 6.64
CA ASP A 93 -2.48 -12.71 7.74
C ASP A 93 -3.03 -11.31 7.97
N LYS A 94 -3.57 -11.09 9.15
CA LYS A 94 -4.14 -9.80 9.57
C LYS A 94 -3.08 -8.73 9.87
N ALA A 95 -1.80 -9.11 9.99
CA ALA A 95 -0.70 -8.17 10.13
C ALA A 95 -0.38 -7.42 8.83
N VAL A 96 -0.99 -7.84 7.72
CA VAL A 96 -0.87 -7.17 6.42
C VAL A 96 -2.25 -6.91 5.84
N ILE A 97 -2.55 -5.65 5.60
CA ILE A 97 -3.71 -5.21 4.82
C ILE A 97 -3.24 -4.95 3.39
N GLY A 98 -3.98 -5.44 2.42
CA GLY A 98 -3.64 -5.21 1.02
C GLY A 98 -4.87 -5.24 0.13
N GLY A 99 -4.91 -4.37 -0.87
CA GLY A 99 -6.06 -4.25 -1.74
C GLY A 99 -5.87 -3.28 -2.88
N VAL A 100 -6.97 -2.95 -3.52
CA VAL A 100 -7.05 -1.96 -4.59
C VAL A 100 -7.88 -0.76 -4.11
N ALA A 101 -7.50 0.43 -4.56
CA ALA A 101 -8.16 1.67 -4.19
C ALA A 101 -7.96 2.73 -5.27
N TYR A 102 -8.59 3.88 -5.10
CA TYR A 102 -8.24 5.07 -5.87
C TYR A 102 -7.45 6.06 -5.01
N PHE A 103 -6.38 6.58 -5.58
CA PHE A 103 -5.61 7.70 -5.04
C PHE A 103 -5.60 8.84 -6.04
N CYS A 104 -6.21 9.98 -5.66
CA CYS A 104 -6.40 11.13 -6.56
C CYS A 104 -7.04 10.72 -7.91
N GLY A 105 -8.07 9.88 -7.88
CA GLY A 105 -8.78 9.40 -9.06
C GLY A 105 -8.06 8.31 -9.88
N ARG A 106 -6.86 7.88 -9.49
CA ARG A 106 -6.10 6.81 -10.18
C ARG A 106 -6.18 5.49 -9.42
N PRO A 107 -6.39 4.37 -10.13
CA PRO A 107 -6.40 3.06 -9.51
C PRO A 107 -4.98 2.68 -9.05
N VAL A 108 -4.84 2.30 -7.78
CA VAL A 108 -3.58 1.91 -7.15
C VAL A 108 -3.74 0.59 -6.41
N THR A 109 -2.64 -0.10 -6.16
CA THR A 109 -2.57 -1.19 -5.21
C THR A 109 -1.96 -0.66 -3.91
N VAL A 110 -2.65 -0.88 -2.79
CA VAL A 110 -2.22 -0.41 -1.47
C VAL A 110 -1.85 -1.61 -0.63
N LEU A 111 -0.72 -1.52 0.03
CA LEU A 111 -0.19 -2.52 0.96
C LEU A 111 0.19 -1.82 2.25
N ALA A 112 -0.25 -2.32 3.39
CA ALA A 112 0.07 -1.76 4.68
C ALA A 112 0.38 -2.85 5.69
N GLN A 113 1.46 -2.69 6.44
CA GLN A 113 1.66 -3.45 7.66
C GLN A 113 0.81 -2.83 8.77
N GLU A 114 0.11 -3.67 9.50
CA GLU A 114 -0.91 -3.25 10.44
C GLU A 114 -0.61 -3.73 11.85
N LYS A 115 -0.52 -2.79 12.75
CA LYS A 115 -0.59 -3.02 14.19
C LYS A 115 -2.01 -2.76 14.66
N GLY A 116 -2.41 -3.36 15.77
CA GLY A 116 -3.70 -3.04 16.37
C GLY A 116 -3.67 -1.69 17.11
N GLY A 117 -4.84 -1.08 17.25
CA GLY A 117 -5.05 0.10 18.09
C GLY A 117 -5.21 -0.23 19.58
N ASN A 118 -5.44 -1.49 19.92
CA ASN A 118 -5.58 -1.96 21.30
C ASN A 118 -4.91 -3.34 21.48
N THR A 119 -4.81 -3.80 22.72
CA THR A 119 -4.12 -5.06 23.04
C THR A 119 -4.70 -6.27 22.34
N LYS A 120 -6.03 -6.37 22.20
CA LYS A 120 -6.69 -7.49 21.53
C LYS A 120 -6.34 -7.51 20.04
N GLU A 121 -6.45 -6.39 19.38
CA GLU A 121 -6.09 -6.26 17.97
C GLU A 121 -4.60 -6.49 17.73
N ASN A 122 -3.73 -6.02 18.63
CA ASN A 122 -2.29 -6.28 18.56
C ASN A 122 -1.99 -7.78 18.57
N ILE A 123 -2.66 -8.55 19.43
CA ILE A 123 -2.50 -10.02 19.48
C ILE A 123 -2.98 -10.64 18.17
N GLU A 124 -4.16 -10.25 17.66
CA GLU A 124 -4.70 -10.76 16.40
C GLU A 124 -3.83 -10.47 15.18
N ARG A 125 -3.07 -9.37 15.23
CA ARG A 125 -2.17 -8.89 14.15
C ARG A 125 -0.69 -9.21 14.43
N ASN A 126 -0.41 -10.14 15.35
CA ASN A 126 0.95 -10.52 15.76
C ASN A 126 1.84 -9.31 16.07
N PHE A 127 1.30 -8.25 16.70
CA PHE A 127 1.99 -6.99 16.97
C PHE A 127 2.60 -6.31 15.73
N GLY A 128 1.99 -6.49 14.57
CA GLY A 128 2.49 -5.98 13.29
C GLY A 128 3.66 -6.77 12.72
N MET A 129 3.84 -8.03 13.16
CA MET A 129 4.84 -8.96 12.63
C MET A 129 4.19 -9.90 11.62
N PRO A 130 4.47 -9.75 10.30
CA PRO A 130 3.85 -10.60 9.30
C PRO A 130 4.35 -12.03 9.36
N LYS A 131 3.42 -12.96 9.15
CA LYS A 131 3.67 -14.39 8.91
C LYS A 131 4.00 -14.65 7.43
N PRO A 132 4.46 -15.86 7.06
CA PRO A 132 4.72 -16.23 5.67
C PRO A 132 3.53 -15.96 4.74
N GLU A 133 2.29 -16.18 5.22
CA GLU A 133 1.07 -15.90 4.48
C GLU A 133 0.94 -14.41 4.12
N GLY A 134 1.33 -13.52 5.03
CA GLY A 134 1.33 -12.07 4.79
C GLY A 134 2.29 -11.68 3.65
N TYR A 135 3.50 -12.22 3.65
CA TYR A 135 4.48 -11.99 2.59
C TYR A 135 4.01 -12.56 1.24
N ARG A 136 3.42 -13.75 1.22
CA ARG A 136 2.86 -14.34 0.00
C ARG A 136 1.66 -13.55 -0.52
N LYS A 137 0.79 -13.04 0.38
CA LYS A 137 -0.29 -12.10 0.01
C LYS A 137 0.27 -10.85 -0.67
N VAL A 138 1.32 -10.25 -0.11
CA VAL A 138 2.01 -9.10 -0.72
C VAL A 138 2.54 -9.44 -2.11
N GLN A 139 3.28 -10.54 -2.26
CA GLN A 139 3.80 -10.97 -3.56
C GLN A 139 2.71 -11.16 -4.61
N ARG A 140 1.58 -11.76 -4.22
CA ARG A 140 0.42 -11.95 -5.09
C ARG A 140 -0.15 -10.62 -5.58
N LEU A 141 -0.30 -9.66 -4.68
CA LEU A 141 -0.82 -8.33 -5.00
C LEU A 141 0.16 -7.51 -5.85
N LEU A 142 1.46 -7.65 -5.63
CA LEU A 142 2.49 -7.02 -6.47
C LEU A 142 2.46 -7.57 -7.90
N LYS A 143 2.38 -8.89 -8.08
CA LYS A 143 2.22 -9.53 -9.40
C LYS A 143 0.93 -9.08 -10.10
N GLN A 144 -0.15 -8.91 -9.34
CA GLN A 144 -1.40 -8.39 -9.89
C GLN A 144 -1.27 -6.91 -10.29
N ALA A 145 -0.59 -6.09 -9.47
CA ALA A 145 -0.35 -4.68 -9.78
C ALA A 145 0.49 -4.53 -11.06
N GLU A 146 1.55 -5.32 -11.19
CA GLU A 146 2.39 -5.38 -12.40
C GLU A 146 1.57 -5.75 -13.64
N LYS A 147 0.76 -6.82 -13.55
CA LYS A 147 -0.08 -7.28 -14.68
C LYS A 147 -1.05 -6.21 -15.18
N PHE A 148 -1.58 -5.39 -14.30
CA PHE A 148 -2.57 -4.36 -14.62
C PHE A 148 -1.97 -2.95 -14.70
N GLY A 149 -0.66 -2.80 -14.59
CA GLY A 149 0.04 -1.51 -14.66
C GLY A 149 -0.35 -0.54 -13.55
N ARG A 150 -0.79 -1.03 -12.36
CA ARG A 150 -1.18 -0.18 -11.24
C ARG A 150 0.03 0.22 -10.42
N PRO A 151 0.19 1.50 -10.05
CA PRO A 151 1.16 1.93 -9.05
C PRO A 151 0.91 1.23 -7.70
N VAL A 152 1.98 0.99 -6.95
CA VAL A 152 1.90 0.36 -5.63
C VAL A 152 2.32 1.37 -4.56
N ILE A 153 1.50 1.49 -3.52
CA ILE A 153 1.78 2.32 -2.35
C ILE A 153 1.92 1.39 -1.14
N CYS A 154 3.08 1.44 -0.48
CA CYS A 154 3.39 0.60 0.67
C CYS A 154 3.57 1.43 1.93
N PHE A 155 2.85 1.07 3.00
CA PHE A 155 3.07 1.58 4.35
C PHE A 155 3.81 0.51 5.16
N VAL A 156 5.06 0.80 5.50
CA VAL A 156 5.93 -0.14 6.22
C VAL A 156 6.02 0.29 7.68
N ASP A 157 5.46 -0.53 8.58
CA ASP A 157 5.48 -0.30 10.02
C ASP A 157 5.47 -1.65 10.78
N THR A 158 6.64 -2.25 10.92
CA THR A 158 6.81 -3.54 11.59
C THR A 158 8.06 -3.56 12.47
N PRO A 159 8.04 -4.29 13.60
CA PRO A 159 9.26 -4.60 14.34
C PRO A 159 10.11 -5.70 13.67
N GLY A 160 9.52 -6.52 12.79
CA GLY A 160 10.17 -7.63 12.10
C GLY A 160 9.18 -8.69 11.62
N ALA A 161 9.69 -9.78 11.08
CA ALA A 161 8.89 -10.96 10.74
C ALA A 161 8.45 -11.72 12.01
N PHE A 162 7.33 -12.42 11.93
CA PHE A 162 6.89 -13.28 13.03
C PHE A 162 7.80 -14.51 13.14
N CYS A 163 8.32 -14.76 14.35
CA CYS A 163 9.27 -15.82 14.64
C CYS A 163 8.63 -16.95 15.48
N GLY A 164 7.61 -17.61 14.97
CA GLY A 164 6.93 -18.72 15.62
C GLY A 164 7.12 -20.05 14.88
N LEU A 165 6.90 -21.19 15.58
CA LEU A 165 7.00 -22.53 15.00
C LEU A 165 6.13 -22.65 13.74
N ASP A 166 4.91 -22.16 13.80
CA ASP A 166 3.98 -22.17 12.68
C ASP A 166 4.43 -21.32 11.48
N ALA A 167 5.30 -20.34 11.68
CA ALA A 167 5.94 -19.60 10.61
C ALA A 167 7.07 -20.40 9.95
N GLU A 168 7.90 -21.06 10.74
CA GLU A 168 8.97 -21.95 10.24
C GLU A 168 8.41 -23.13 9.45
N GLU A 169 7.28 -23.70 9.88
CA GLU A 169 6.64 -24.82 9.18
C GLU A 169 6.02 -24.43 7.83
N ARG A 170 5.66 -23.15 7.64
CA ARG A 170 4.91 -22.65 6.48
C ARG A 170 5.69 -21.65 5.60
N GLY A 171 6.90 -21.30 6.00
CA GLY A 171 7.75 -20.26 5.40
C GLY A 171 8.82 -20.72 4.43
#